data_ea6bb2e69ab5c96a3fe730a778087213
#
_entry.id   ea6bb2e69ab5c96a3fe730a778087213
#
_cell.length_a   1.000
_cell.length_b   1.000
_cell.length_c   1.000
_cell.angle_alpha   90.00
_cell.angle_beta   90.00
_cell.angle_gamma   90.00
#
_symmetry.space_group_name_H-M   'P 1'
#
loop_
_entity.id
_entity.type
_entity.pdbx_description
1 polymer ?
#
loop_
_entity_poly.entity_id
_entity_poly.type
_entity_poly.pdbx_seq_one_letter_code
_entity_poly.pdbx_strand_id
1 'polypeptide(L)'
;MKNSIFLICALFFLCASCKKGEGDTNALLEKYFETNILTRDFVVSYAKDFSTDITSKYEGYIFVLTKEDLYHGPMTATKNGTSYTGSWSSNSDYSKLIITLPDTPEEFKFLTRQWRFTSKNLPTLKLAPWTTRDPIELHMLRK
;
A
#
# COMPACT_ATOMS: atom_id res chain seq x y z
N MET A 1 3.28 30.50 -72.63
CA MET A 1 4.36 29.72 -72.00
C MET A 1 4.72 30.37 -70.70
N LYS A 2 4.20 29.90 -69.58
CA LYS A 2 4.67 30.25 -68.24
C LYS A 2 4.33 29.08 -67.32
N ASN A 3 5.36 28.28 -66.97
CA ASN A 3 5.28 27.18 -66.04
C ASN A 3 5.21 27.74 -64.61
N SER A 4 4.12 27.57 -63.93
CA SER A 4 4.02 27.81 -62.49
C SER A 4 4.21 26.49 -61.76
N ILE A 5 5.35 26.35 -61.13
CA ILE A 5 5.67 25.25 -60.23
C ILE A 5 4.99 25.56 -58.91
N PHE A 6 3.96 24.76 -58.55
CA PHE A 6 3.34 24.79 -57.24
C PHE A 6 4.21 23.98 -56.27
N LEU A 7 4.89 24.70 -55.38
CA LEU A 7 5.67 24.10 -54.27
C LEU A 7 4.70 23.79 -53.15
N ILE A 8 4.33 22.52 -52.99
CA ILE A 8 3.52 22.06 -51.87
C ILE A 8 4.46 21.82 -50.69
N CYS A 9 4.50 22.76 -49.76
CA CYS A 9 5.12 22.53 -48.43
C CYS A 9 4.23 21.60 -47.61
N ALA A 10 4.60 20.31 -47.58
CA ALA A 10 4.02 19.37 -46.63
C ALA A 10 4.57 19.68 -45.23
N LEU A 11 3.78 20.36 -44.43
CA LEU A 11 4.07 20.54 -42.98
C LEU A 11 3.83 19.22 -42.28
N PHE A 12 4.89 18.47 -42.05
CA PHE A 12 4.85 17.32 -41.12
C PHE A 12 4.71 17.85 -39.69
N PHE A 13 3.47 17.87 -39.19
CA PHE A 13 3.25 17.95 -37.76
C PHE A 13 3.71 16.66 -37.10
N LEU A 14 4.92 16.67 -36.59
CA LEU A 14 5.41 15.68 -35.65
C LEU A 14 4.65 15.92 -34.33
N CYS A 15 3.50 15.29 -34.15
CA CYS A 15 2.90 15.08 -32.86
C CYS A 15 3.82 14.18 -32.04
N ALA A 16 4.77 14.79 -31.36
CA ALA A 16 5.47 14.13 -30.28
C ALA A 16 4.42 13.85 -29.19
N SER A 17 3.78 12.68 -29.27
CA SER A 17 2.99 12.12 -28.19
C SER A 17 3.94 11.86 -27.03
N CYS A 18 4.05 12.83 -26.13
CA CYS A 18 4.59 12.59 -24.81
C CYS A 18 3.68 11.56 -24.11
N LYS A 19 3.99 10.28 -24.24
CA LYS A 19 3.58 9.27 -23.27
C LYS A 19 4.28 9.65 -21.96
N LYS A 20 3.63 10.47 -21.15
CA LYS A 20 3.98 10.63 -19.74
C LYS A 20 3.76 9.26 -19.11
N GLY A 21 4.87 8.56 -18.87
CA GLY A 21 4.86 7.14 -18.62
C GLY A 21 4.25 6.80 -17.26
N GLU A 22 3.42 5.78 -17.27
CA GLU A 22 2.97 5.05 -16.07
C GLU A 22 4.16 4.61 -15.19
N GLY A 23 5.36 4.47 -15.78
CA GLY A 23 6.60 4.15 -15.07
C GLY A 23 7.01 5.18 -14.01
N ASP A 24 6.83 6.46 -14.24
CA ASP A 24 7.23 7.50 -13.28
C ASP A 24 6.34 7.51 -12.04
N THR A 25 5.04 7.22 -12.22
CA THR A 25 4.09 7.20 -11.10
C THR A 25 4.36 5.99 -10.19
N ASN A 26 4.64 4.82 -10.75
CA ASN A 26 4.97 3.63 -9.97
C ASN A 26 6.28 3.80 -9.19
N ALA A 27 7.31 4.36 -9.80
CA ALA A 27 8.59 4.62 -9.12
C ALA A 27 8.43 5.57 -7.92
N LEU A 28 7.54 6.57 -8.01
CA LEU A 28 7.21 7.46 -6.89
C LEU A 28 6.47 6.73 -5.78
N LEU A 29 5.52 5.85 -6.13
CA LEU A 29 4.78 5.05 -5.16
C LEU A 29 5.69 4.03 -4.46
N GLU A 30 6.57 3.36 -5.21
CA GLU A 30 7.60 2.46 -4.67
C GLU A 30 8.47 3.18 -3.65
N LYS A 31 9.04 4.32 -4.05
CA LYS A 31 9.88 5.14 -3.16
C LYS A 31 9.13 5.61 -1.93
N TYR A 32 7.87 6.02 -2.10
CA TYR A 32 7.03 6.43 -0.96
C TYR A 32 6.82 5.26 0.01
N PHE A 33 6.46 4.09 -0.51
CA PHE A 33 6.20 2.89 0.29
C PHE A 33 7.47 2.44 1.02
N GLU A 34 8.59 2.36 0.31
CA GLU A 34 9.88 2.01 0.88
C GLU A 34 10.32 2.98 1.98
N THR A 35 10.23 4.29 1.72
CA THR A 35 10.71 5.30 2.66
C THR A 35 9.82 5.44 3.89
N ASN A 36 8.51 5.26 3.73
CA ASN A 36 7.53 5.67 4.73
C ASN A 36 6.82 4.51 5.44
N ILE A 37 6.80 3.33 4.85
CA ILE A 37 6.03 2.20 5.38
C ILE A 37 6.96 1.04 5.76
N LEU A 38 7.89 0.67 4.87
CA LEU A 38 8.77 -0.45 5.16
C LEU A 38 9.78 -0.10 6.26
N THR A 39 10.07 -1.06 7.12
CA THR A 39 11.01 -0.94 8.25
C THR A 39 10.65 0.20 9.22
N ARG A 40 9.36 0.48 9.38
CA ARG A 40 8.84 1.46 10.33
C ARG A 40 7.95 0.79 11.35
N ASP A 41 7.97 1.34 12.56
CA ASP A 41 7.13 0.87 13.65
C ASP A 41 5.72 1.40 13.50
N PHE A 42 4.75 0.49 13.50
CA PHE A 42 3.33 0.84 13.50
C PHE A 42 2.64 0.26 14.74
N VAL A 43 1.63 0.96 15.20
CA VAL A 43 0.69 0.46 16.20
C VAL A 43 -0.72 0.53 15.62
N VAL A 44 -1.60 -0.38 16.04
CA VAL A 44 -3.02 -0.27 15.72
C VAL A 44 -3.61 0.85 16.57
N SER A 45 -4.03 1.93 15.94
CA SER A 45 -4.68 3.06 16.60
C SER A 45 -6.20 2.96 16.57
N TYR A 46 -6.74 2.16 15.67
CA TYR A 46 -8.17 1.85 15.57
C TYR A 46 -8.37 0.53 14.84
N ALA A 47 -9.23 -0.33 15.36
CA ALA A 47 -9.65 -1.56 14.71
C ALA A 47 -11.13 -1.81 14.99
N LYS A 48 -11.92 -1.93 13.93
CA LYS A 48 -13.36 -2.17 14.01
C LYS A 48 -13.73 -3.39 13.19
N ASP A 49 -14.39 -4.33 13.82
CA ASP A 49 -14.95 -5.53 13.18
C ASP A 49 -16.47 -5.46 13.22
N PHE A 50 -17.08 -5.12 12.07
CA PHE A 50 -18.49 -4.77 11.93
C PHE A 50 -18.90 -3.64 12.88
N SER A 51 -19.68 -3.94 13.92
CA SER A 51 -20.13 -2.95 14.92
C SER A 51 -19.24 -2.88 16.15
N THR A 52 -18.24 -3.75 16.27
CA THR A 52 -17.43 -3.93 17.48
C THR A 52 -16.09 -3.23 17.33
N ASP A 53 -15.76 -2.33 18.26
CA ASP A 53 -14.42 -1.80 18.44
C ASP A 53 -13.56 -2.87 19.13
N ILE A 54 -12.48 -3.29 18.45
CA ILE A 54 -11.54 -4.30 18.93
C ILE A 54 -10.12 -3.74 19.12
N THR A 55 -9.98 -2.43 19.13
CA THR A 55 -8.69 -1.72 19.20
C THR A 55 -7.87 -2.18 20.40
N SER A 56 -8.49 -2.37 21.55
CA SER A 56 -7.82 -2.78 22.80
C SER A 56 -7.09 -4.12 22.69
N LYS A 57 -7.49 -5.02 21.80
CA LYS A 57 -6.80 -6.30 21.58
C LYS A 57 -5.35 -6.11 21.09
N TYR A 58 -5.07 -4.97 20.47
CA TYR A 58 -3.77 -4.67 19.88
C TYR A 58 -2.88 -3.77 20.73
N GLU A 59 -3.31 -3.41 21.92
CA GLU A 59 -2.50 -2.62 22.84
C GLU A 59 -1.17 -3.29 23.16
N GLY A 60 -0.10 -2.52 23.04
CA GLY A 60 1.27 -2.97 23.30
C GLY A 60 1.94 -3.71 22.14
N TYR A 61 1.23 -3.98 21.04
CA TYR A 61 1.87 -4.51 19.84
C TYR A 61 2.57 -3.43 19.02
N ILE A 62 3.75 -3.78 18.53
CA ILE A 62 4.46 -3.03 17.48
C ILE A 62 4.51 -3.92 16.24
N PHE A 63 4.10 -3.39 15.12
CA PHE A 63 4.07 -4.08 13.83
C PHE A 63 5.12 -3.47 12.90
N VAL A 64 5.91 -4.31 12.23
CA VAL A 64 6.93 -3.89 11.28
C VAL A 64 6.80 -4.72 10.01
N LEU A 65 6.72 -4.05 8.87
CA LEU A 65 6.79 -4.66 7.54
C LEU A 65 8.25 -4.57 7.08
N THR A 66 8.95 -5.68 7.07
CA THR A 66 10.36 -5.72 6.65
C THR A 66 10.44 -6.00 5.15
N LYS A 67 11.38 -5.36 4.47
CA LYS A 67 11.61 -5.53 3.03
C LYS A 67 12.38 -6.81 2.76
N GLU A 68 11.82 -7.67 1.93
CA GLU A 68 12.55 -8.71 1.21
C GLU A 68 12.72 -8.26 -0.25
N ASP A 69 11.61 -7.82 -0.88
CA ASP A 69 11.63 -7.00 -2.08
C ASP A 69 10.61 -5.85 -1.98
N LEU A 70 10.32 -5.18 -3.11
CA LEU A 70 9.40 -4.02 -3.12
C LEU A 70 7.94 -4.41 -2.86
N TYR A 71 7.58 -5.68 -3.07
CA TYR A 71 6.17 -6.12 -3.07
C TYR A 71 5.87 -7.17 -2.02
N HIS A 72 6.87 -7.68 -1.31
CA HIS A 72 6.66 -8.63 -0.21
C HIS A 72 7.82 -8.66 0.79
N GLY A 73 7.57 -9.27 1.93
CA GLY A 73 8.55 -9.51 2.95
C GLY A 73 7.95 -10.04 4.25
N PRO A 74 8.77 -10.28 5.26
CA PRO A 74 8.28 -10.66 6.57
C PRO A 74 7.57 -9.47 7.24
N MET A 75 6.53 -9.80 8.01
CA MET A 75 5.88 -8.89 8.94
C MET A 75 6.06 -9.42 10.35
N THR A 76 6.50 -8.57 11.26
CA THR A 76 6.61 -8.93 12.67
C THR A 76 5.57 -8.18 13.51
N ALA A 77 5.06 -8.87 14.52
CA ALA A 77 4.23 -8.31 15.58
C ALA A 77 4.92 -8.59 16.91
N THR A 78 5.34 -7.56 17.62
CA THR A 78 6.09 -7.71 18.87
C THR A 78 5.32 -7.10 20.03
N LYS A 79 5.17 -7.86 21.13
CA LYS A 79 4.54 -7.41 22.37
C LYS A 79 5.26 -8.02 23.58
N ASN A 80 5.63 -7.20 24.54
CA ASN A 80 6.27 -7.64 25.78
C ASN A 80 7.49 -8.57 25.56
N GLY A 81 8.31 -8.27 24.55
CA GLY A 81 9.49 -9.07 24.21
C GLY A 81 9.21 -10.35 23.42
N THR A 82 7.95 -10.72 23.22
CA THR A 82 7.56 -11.83 22.35
C THR A 82 7.33 -11.33 20.94
N SER A 83 7.94 -11.98 19.95
CA SER A 83 7.82 -11.62 18.53
C SER A 83 7.13 -12.74 17.75
N TYR A 84 6.17 -12.36 16.93
CA TYR A 84 5.44 -13.24 16.02
C TYR A 84 5.79 -12.83 14.59
N THR A 85 6.14 -13.79 13.77
CA THR A 85 6.53 -13.53 12.38
C THR A 85 5.49 -14.10 11.43
N GLY A 86 5.05 -13.27 10.53
CA GLY A 86 4.21 -13.58 9.39
C GLY A 86 4.80 -12.97 8.13
N SER A 87 3.95 -12.62 7.19
CA SER A 87 4.34 -12.00 5.93
C SER A 87 3.40 -10.88 5.54
N TRP A 88 3.91 -9.99 4.72
CA TRP A 88 3.12 -9.00 3.98
C TRP A 88 3.42 -9.10 2.49
N SER A 89 2.43 -8.73 1.66
CA SER A 89 2.66 -8.49 0.24
C SER A 89 1.76 -7.38 -0.29
N SER A 90 2.12 -6.82 -1.43
CA SER A 90 1.40 -5.74 -2.10
C SER A 90 1.29 -6.05 -3.60
N ASN A 91 0.36 -5.38 -4.28
CA ASN A 91 0.33 -5.33 -5.74
C ASN A 91 1.25 -4.20 -6.25
N SER A 92 1.47 -4.16 -7.57
CA SER A 92 2.43 -3.24 -8.19
C SER A 92 2.10 -1.75 -8.03
N ASP A 93 0.84 -1.39 -7.80
CA ASP A 93 0.40 -0.02 -7.57
C ASP A 93 0.22 0.34 -6.09
N TYR A 94 0.57 -0.58 -5.18
CA TYR A 94 0.42 -0.42 -3.73
C TYR A 94 -0.98 0.00 -3.28
N SER A 95 -2.01 -0.40 -4.01
CA SER A 95 -3.41 -0.20 -3.59
C SER A 95 -3.88 -1.29 -2.64
N LYS A 96 -3.22 -2.45 -2.68
CA LYS A 96 -3.52 -3.63 -1.87
C LYS A 96 -2.38 -3.91 -0.88
N LEU A 97 -2.74 -4.31 0.32
CA LEU A 97 -1.85 -4.90 1.31
C LEU A 97 -2.43 -6.24 1.75
N ILE A 98 -1.67 -7.31 1.62
CA ILE A 98 -2.02 -8.63 2.13
C ILE A 98 -1.20 -8.84 3.39
N ILE A 99 -1.84 -9.16 4.49
CA ILE A 99 -1.21 -9.50 5.76
C ILE A 99 -1.54 -10.96 6.08
N THR A 100 -0.52 -11.71 6.46
CA THR A 100 -0.64 -13.08 6.96
C THR A 100 0.17 -13.19 8.23
N LEU A 101 -0.49 -13.40 9.35
CA LEU A 101 0.12 -13.62 10.66
C LEU A 101 -0.21 -15.05 11.16
N PRO A 102 0.49 -15.57 12.16
CA PRO A 102 0.16 -16.85 12.77
C PRO A 102 -1.29 -16.89 13.30
N ASP A 103 -1.88 -18.08 13.38
CA ASP A 103 -3.24 -18.27 13.90
C ASP A 103 -3.38 -17.95 15.39
N THR A 104 -2.29 -17.88 16.09
CA THR A 104 -2.20 -17.52 17.50
C THR A 104 -1.18 -16.41 17.70
N PRO A 105 -1.51 -15.34 18.44
CA PRO A 105 -2.75 -15.06 19.17
C PRO A 105 -3.99 -14.88 18.28
N GLU A 106 -5.18 -15.14 18.82
CA GLU A 106 -6.44 -15.14 18.05
C GLU A 106 -6.76 -13.80 17.40
N GLU A 107 -6.34 -12.68 17.99
CA GLU A 107 -6.53 -11.34 17.45
C GLU A 107 -5.87 -11.14 16.08
N PHE A 108 -4.87 -11.95 15.73
CA PHE A 108 -4.20 -11.88 14.43
C PHE A 108 -5.08 -12.34 13.26
N LYS A 109 -6.13 -13.12 13.52
CA LYS A 109 -7.11 -13.52 12.50
C LYS A 109 -7.80 -12.32 11.85
N PHE A 110 -8.06 -11.26 12.63
CA PHE A 110 -8.62 -10.03 12.09
C PHE A 110 -7.64 -9.33 11.16
N LEU A 111 -6.36 -9.30 11.48
CA LEU A 111 -5.32 -8.65 10.65
C LEU A 111 -5.01 -9.47 9.40
N THR A 112 -5.09 -10.82 9.48
CA THR A 112 -4.77 -11.76 8.40
C THR A 112 -5.85 -11.73 7.32
N ARG A 113 -5.72 -10.80 6.37
CA ARG A 113 -6.60 -10.64 5.20
C ARG A 113 -5.98 -9.76 4.14
N GLN A 114 -6.72 -9.61 3.04
CA GLN A 114 -6.42 -8.64 2.00
C GLN A 114 -7.08 -7.31 2.35
N TRP A 115 -6.27 -6.27 2.39
CA TRP A 115 -6.67 -4.90 2.69
C TRP A 115 -6.52 -4.02 1.46
N ARG A 116 -7.39 -3.02 1.31
CA ARG A 116 -7.17 -1.87 0.43
C ARG A 116 -6.82 -0.66 1.29
N PHE A 117 -5.91 0.15 0.81
CA PHE A 117 -5.68 1.45 1.43
C PHE A 117 -6.84 2.39 1.11
N THR A 118 -7.49 2.91 2.13
CA THR A 118 -8.44 4.01 2.01
C THR A 118 -7.74 5.36 2.25
N SER A 119 -6.61 5.36 2.94
CA SER A 119 -5.69 6.49 3.06
C SER A 119 -4.28 5.99 3.36
N LYS A 120 -3.29 6.59 2.69
CA LYS A 120 -1.85 6.41 2.96
C LYS A 120 -1.22 7.66 3.57
N ASN A 121 -2.03 8.59 4.06
CA ASN A 121 -1.55 9.84 4.64
C ASN A 121 -0.96 9.58 6.02
N LEU A 122 0.36 9.70 6.11
CA LEU A 122 1.05 9.56 7.39
C LEU A 122 0.68 10.70 8.36
N PRO A 123 0.69 10.43 9.64
CA PRO A 123 1.21 9.22 10.29
C PRO A 123 0.26 8.01 10.31
N THR A 124 -0.96 8.11 9.78
CA THR A 124 -1.97 7.06 9.90
C THR A 124 -2.33 6.44 8.57
N LEU A 125 -2.03 5.16 8.41
CA LEU A 125 -2.54 4.34 7.31
C LEU A 125 -3.97 3.91 7.66
N LYS A 126 -4.91 4.06 6.74
CA LYS A 126 -6.29 3.58 6.89
C LYS A 126 -6.57 2.49 5.88
N LEU A 127 -7.13 1.41 6.37
CA LEU A 127 -7.34 0.18 5.63
C LEU A 127 -8.78 -0.32 5.77
N ALA A 128 -9.31 -0.90 4.71
CA ALA A 128 -10.60 -1.60 4.68
C ALA A 128 -10.43 -2.92 3.90
N PRO A 129 -11.33 -3.90 4.02
CA PRO A 129 -11.23 -5.16 3.27
C PRO A 129 -11.14 -4.92 1.77
N TRP A 130 -10.32 -5.73 1.09
CA TRP A 130 -10.08 -5.57 -0.35
C TRP A 130 -11.32 -5.89 -1.19
N THR A 131 -12.00 -7.00 -0.90
CA THR A 131 -13.04 -7.57 -1.76
C THR A 131 -14.47 -7.23 -1.33
N THR A 132 -14.65 -6.74 -0.10
CA THR A 132 -15.98 -6.46 0.46
C THR A 132 -16.13 -4.99 0.83
N ARG A 133 -17.38 -4.58 1.06
CA ARG A 133 -17.71 -3.27 1.62
C ARG A 133 -18.19 -3.39 3.07
N ASP A 134 -17.83 -4.48 3.72
CA ASP A 134 -18.14 -4.66 5.13
C ASP A 134 -17.62 -3.50 5.96
N PRO A 135 -18.31 -3.11 7.03
CA PRO A 135 -17.90 -2.02 7.90
C PRO A 135 -16.77 -2.45 8.83
N ILE A 136 -15.66 -2.87 8.21
CA ILE A 136 -14.42 -3.31 8.86
C ILE A 136 -13.36 -2.27 8.55
N GLU A 137 -12.69 -1.79 9.58
CA GLU A 137 -11.67 -0.74 9.48
C GLU A 137 -10.44 -1.10 10.32
N LEU A 138 -9.27 -0.77 9.79
CA LEU A 138 -8.00 -0.88 10.48
C LEU A 138 -7.20 0.40 10.25
N HIS A 139 -6.80 1.07 11.32
CA HIS A 139 -5.89 2.20 11.26
C HIS A 139 -4.57 1.83 11.92
N MET A 140 -3.48 2.04 11.20
CA MET A 140 -2.12 1.81 11.69
C MET A 140 -1.40 3.14 11.78
N LEU A 141 -1.05 3.53 12.98
CA LEU A 141 -0.32 4.76 13.28
C LEU A 141 1.17 4.49 13.29
N ARG A 142 1.94 5.22 12.48
CA ARG A 142 3.40 5.20 12.52
C ARG A 142 3.93 5.91 13.77
N LYS A 143 4.85 5.26 14.46
CA LYS A 143 5.56 5.77 15.61
C LYS A 143 6.74 6.66 15.26
#